data_425ab4e86fdd4a602c46f839222736d8
#
_entry.id   425ab4e86fdd4a602c46f839222736d8
#
_cell.length_a   1.000
_cell.length_b   1.000
_cell.length_c   1.000
_cell.angle_alpha   90.00
_cell.angle_beta   90.00
_cell.angle_gamma   90.00
#
_symmetry.space_group_name_H-M   'P 1'
#
loop_
_entity.id
_entity.type
_entity.pdbx_description
1 polymer ?
#
loop_
_entity_poly.entity_id
_entity_poly.type
_entity_poly.pdbx_seq_one_letter_code
_entity_poly.pdbx_strand_id
1 'polypeptide(L)'
;YRSHSFPTRRSSDLDWWHYSEKVRKEKYDLDESAIKPYLSLDNALNGVFTTVNKLWGITFTEILDIDSYHPDARIWEVKDEDGSHLGIFIGDYYTRSNKRGGAWMSSFKSQSNLDGRERPIVVNVCNFPAPVGDKPSLLSFENLTTLFHEFGHAMHGILTDVTYESMSGTSGPRDFTEFPAQILEHWASEPQILRSFATHYETGETIPDELIRKILKASKFNQGFTNTEYLAASLLDMDWHTISANENIK
;
A
#
# COMPACT_ATOMS: atom_id res chain seq x y z
N TYR A 1 44.67 9.10 23.12
CA TYR A 1 43.29 9.03 22.59
C TYR A 1 43.03 7.61 22.13
N ARG A 2 42.36 6.80 22.95
CA ARG A 2 41.85 5.50 22.52
C ARG A 2 40.54 5.75 21.77
N SER A 3 40.55 5.52 20.48
CA SER A 3 39.33 5.41 19.67
C SER A 3 38.53 4.23 20.19
N HIS A 4 37.44 4.49 20.90
CA HIS A 4 36.46 3.46 21.17
C HIS A 4 35.69 3.22 19.87
N SER A 5 36.19 2.29 19.06
CA SER A 5 35.40 1.69 18.01
C SER A 5 34.23 0.96 18.70
N PHE A 6 33.01 1.33 18.35
CA PHE A 6 31.80 0.59 18.72
C PHE A 6 31.47 -0.39 17.59
N PRO A 7 32.09 -1.59 17.51
CA PRO A 7 31.76 -2.53 16.43
C PRO A 7 30.42 -3.23 16.64
N THR A 8 29.90 -3.20 17.86
CA THR A 8 28.70 -3.98 18.22
C THR A 8 27.36 -3.26 18.03
N ARG A 9 27.35 -1.93 17.90
CA ARG A 9 26.10 -1.18 17.72
C ARG A 9 25.58 -1.22 16.29
N ARG A 10 26.45 -1.24 15.28
CA ARG A 10 26.01 -1.24 13.88
C ARG A 10 25.40 -2.56 13.41
N SER A 11 25.88 -3.70 13.92
CA SER A 11 25.29 -4.98 13.58
C SER A 11 23.90 -5.16 14.21
N SER A 12 23.68 -4.68 15.45
CA SER A 12 22.38 -4.80 16.12
C SER A 12 21.28 -4.01 15.44
N ASP A 13 21.59 -2.83 14.89
CA ASP A 13 20.60 -1.99 14.19
C ASP A 13 20.18 -2.62 12.84
N LEU A 14 21.15 -3.19 12.11
CA LEU A 14 20.90 -3.87 10.84
C LEU A 14 20.16 -5.21 11.01
N ASP A 15 20.36 -5.89 12.15
CA ASP A 15 19.78 -7.20 12.42
C ASP A 15 18.42 -7.12 13.13
N TRP A 16 17.91 -5.91 13.43
CA TRP A 16 16.65 -5.73 14.16
C TRP A 16 15.50 -6.53 13.56
N TRP A 17 15.26 -6.40 12.28
CA TRP A 17 14.18 -7.09 11.57
C TRP A 17 14.33 -8.61 11.65
N HIS A 18 15.54 -9.12 11.53
CA HIS A 18 15.83 -10.56 11.63
C HIS A 18 15.48 -11.12 13.01
N TYR A 19 15.89 -10.45 14.09
CA TYR A 19 15.58 -10.91 15.44
C TYR A 19 14.14 -10.64 15.84
N SER A 20 13.57 -9.55 15.39
CA SER A 20 12.15 -9.23 15.55
C SER A 20 11.27 -10.34 14.96
N GLU A 21 11.59 -10.81 13.75
CA GLU A 21 10.85 -11.90 13.10
C GLU A 21 10.97 -13.23 13.86
N LYS A 22 12.13 -13.54 14.41
CA LYS A 22 12.29 -14.72 15.28
C LYS A 22 11.39 -14.65 16.53
N VAL A 23 11.36 -13.49 17.18
CA VAL A 23 10.50 -13.26 18.35
C VAL A 23 9.02 -13.31 17.97
N ARG A 24 8.65 -12.74 16.83
CA ARG A 24 7.28 -12.79 16.30
C ARG A 24 6.84 -14.24 16.06
N LYS A 25 7.68 -15.02 15.39
CA LYS A 25 7.43 -16.44 15.14
C LYS A 25 7.29 -17.24 16.45
N GLU A 26 8.17 -17.02 17.42
CA GLU A 26 8.11 -17.70 18.72
C GLU A 26 6.85 -17.36 19.51
N LYS A 27 6.46 -16.07 19.55
CA LYS A 27 5.31 -15.60 20.36
C LYS A 27 3.94 -15.88 19.74
N TYR A 28 3.86 -15.84 18.41
CA TYR A 28 2.56 -15.88 17.71
C TYR A 28 2.39 -17.11 16.82
N ASP A 29 3.45 -17.95 16.71
CA ASP A 29 3.47 -19.11 15.81
C ASP A 29 3.02 -18.71 14.38
N LEU A 30 3.43 -17.52 13.93
CA LEU A 30 3.11 -16.97 12.63
C LEU A 30 4.37 -16.99 11.77
N ASP A 31 4.31 -17.75 10.68
CA ASP A 31 5.33 -17.78 9.64
C ASP A 31 4.74 -17.11 8.38
N GLU A 32 5.41 -16.08 7.91
CA GLU A 32 4.97 -15.35 6.72
C GLU A 32 4.94 -16.25 5.48
N SER A 33 5.78 -17.27 5.44
CA SER A 33 5.79 -18.26 4.36
C SER A 33 4.48 -19.06 4.28
N ALA A 34 3.74 -19.18 5.39
CA ALA A 34 2.43 -19.83 5.42
C ALA A 34 1.29 -18.93 4.92
N ILE A 35 1.49 -17.60 4.92
CA ILE A 35 0.48 -16.62 4.48
C ILE A 35 0.59 -16.37 2.98
N LYS A 36 1.81 -16.20 2.46
CA LYS A 36 2.08 -15.82 1.06
C LYS A 36 1.33 -16.65 0.02
N PRO A 37 1.18 -17.98 0.15
CA PRO A 37 0.47 -18.79 -0.83
C PRO A 37 -1.01 -18.40 -1.05
N TYR A 38 -1.63 -17.72 -0.09
CA TYR A 38 -3.02 -17.24 -0.15
C TYR A 38 -3.13 -15.83 -0.71
N LEU A 39 -2.03 -15.11 -0.84
CA LEU A 39 -1.99 -13.70 -1.21
C LEU A 39 -1.29 -13.51 -2.56
N SER A 40 -1.82 -14.16 -3.62
CA SER A 40 -1.39 -13.80 -4.98
C SER A 40 -1.83 -12.38 -5.33
N LEU A 41 -1.05 -11.66 -6.14
CA LEU A 41 -1.39 -10.28 -6.54
C LEU A 41 -2.78 -10.20 -7.19
N ASP A 42 -3.13 -11.15 -8.05
CA ASP A 42 -4.44 -11.14 -8.72
C ASP A 42 -5.58 -11.32 -7.72
N ASN A 43 -5.43 -12.22 -6.75
CA ASN A 43 -6.41 -12.39 -5.69
C ASN A 43 -6.51 -11.12 -4.83
N ALA A 44 -5.39 -10.51 -4.48
CA ALA A 44 -5.35 -9.29 -3.70
C ALA A 44 -6.01 -8.11 -4.43
N LEU A 45 -5.80 -7.98 -5.75
CA LEU A 45 -6.48 -6.98 -6.59
C LEU A 45 -8.00 -7.21 -6.62
N ASN A 46 -8.43 -8.45 -6.79
CA ASN A 46 -9.84 -8.81 -6.70
C ASN A 46 -10.43 -8.46 -5.32
N GLY A 47 -9.64 -8.66 -4.26
CA GLY A 47 -10.02 -8.28 -2.90
C GLY A 47 -10.24 -6.79 -2.74
N VAL A 48 -9.31 -5.97 -3.23
CA VAL A 48 -9.42 -4.50 -3.22
C VAL A 48 -10.63 -4.04 -4.04
N PHE A 49 -10.80 -4.53 -5.27
CA PHE A 49 -11.92 -4.15 -6.13
C PHE A 49 -13.27 -4.56 -5.53
N THR A 50 -13.35 -5.76 -4.98
CA THR A 50 -14.55 -6.24 -4.28
C THR A 50 -14.89 -5.38 -3.06
N THR A 51 -13.86 -4.96 -2.31
CA THR A 51 -14.04 -4.08 -1.15
C THR A 51 -14.64 -2.75 -1.57
N VAL A 52 -14.06 -2.11 -2.58
CA VAL A 52 -14.51 -0.81 -3.08
C VAL A 52 -15.91 -0.93 -3.73
N ASN A 53 -16.18 -2.02 -4.43
CA ASN A 53 -17.52 -2.28 -4.96
C ASN A 53 -18.57 -2.38 -3.83
N LYS A 54 -18.26 -3.10 -2.75
CA LYS A 54 -19.17 -3.21 -1.59
C LYS A 54 -19.38 -1.88 -0.87
N LEU A 55 -18.35 -1.02 -0.84
CA LEU A 55 -18.42 0.29 -0.17
C LEU A 55 -19.19 1.33 -0.99
N TRP A 56 -18.97 1.34 -2.31
CA TRP A 56 -19.40 2.47 -3.17
C TRP A 56 -20.04 2.04 -4.51
N GLY A 57 -20.24 0.75 -4.75
CA GLY A 57 -20.83 0.26 -6.02
C GLY A 57 -19.89 0.31 -7.23
N ILE A 58 -18.66 0.83 -7.07
CA ILE A 58 -17.69 1.06 -8.15
C ILE A 58 -17.21 -0.25 -8.75
N THR A 59 -17.07 -0.28 -10.08
CA THR A 59 -16.61 -1.44 -10.84
C THR A 59 -15.34 -1.13 -11.64
N PHE A 60 -14.54 -2.17 -11.87
CA PHE A 60 -13.27 -2.11 -12.61
C PHE A 60 -13.32 -3.10 -13.77
N THR A 61 -13.11 -2.60 -14.99
CA THR A 61 -13.04 -3.43 -16.21
C THR A 61 -11.66 -3.29 -16.82
N GLU A 62 -10.89 -4.38 -16.88
CA GLU A 62 -9.54 -4.34 -17.47
C GLU A 62 -9.60 -4.06 -18.96
N ILE A 63 -8.75 -3.14 -19.43
CA ILE A 63 -8.62 -2.75 -20.83
C ILE A 63 -7.38 -3.46 -21.39
N LEU A 64 -7.58 -4.34 -22.38
CA LEU A 64 -6.52 -5.19 -22.92
C LEU A 64 -6.05 -4.76 -24.32
N ASP A 65 -6.75 -3.85 -24.97
CA ASP A 65 -6.53 -3.39 -26.35
C ASP A 65 -5.78 -2.05 -26.45
N ILE A 66 -5.27 -1.55 -25.31
CA ILE A 66 -4.46 -0.32 -25.25
C ILE A 66 -3.08 -0.64 -24.69
N ASP A 67 -2.03 -0.22 -25.39
CA ASP A 67 -0.66 -0.32 -24.88
C ASP A 67 -0.44 0.61 -23.68
N SER A 68 0.07 0.04 -22.59
CA SER A 68 0.52 0.80 -21.42
C SER A 68 1.96 1.31 -21.63
N TYR A 69 2.42 2.22 -20.77
CA TYR A 69 3.81 2.71 -20.78
C TYR A 69 4.84 1.62 -20.42
N HIS A 70 4.41 0.51 -19.85
CA HIS A 70 5.22 -0.66 -19.55
C HIS A 70 4.39 -1.94 -19.69
N PRO A 71 4.95 -3.07 -20.21
CA PRO A 71 4.18 -4.32 -20.41
C PRO A 71 3.54 -4.88 -19.14
N ASP A 72 4.16 -4.64 -17.96
CA ASP A 72 3.65 -5.11 -16.67
C ASP A 72 2.60 -4.18 -16.07
N ALA A 73 2.39 -2.99 -16.61
CA ALA A 73 1.40 -2.06 -16.12
C ALA A 73 0.03 -2.36 -16.72
N ARG A 74 -0.94 -2.61 -15.85
CA ARG A 74 -2.32 -2.98 -16.20
C ARG A 74 -3.24 -1.76 -16.14
N ILE A 75 -4.24 -1.72 -16.98
CA ILE A 75 -5.17 -0.58 -17.13
C ILE A 75 -6.60 -1.05 -16.89
N TRP A 76 -7.36 -0.28 -16.12
CA TRP A 76 -8.79 -0.52 -15.89
C TRP A 76 -9.61 0.73 -16.14
N GLU A 77 -10.75 0.55 -16.79
CA GLU A 77 -11.83 1.52 -16.75
C GLU A 77 -12.56 1.42 -15.42
N VAL A 78 -12.78 2.57 -14.77
CA VAL A 78 -13.50 2.67 -13.51
C VAL A 78 -14.87 3.29 -13.75
N LYS A 79 -15.93 2.60 -13.30
CA LYS A 79 -17.31 3.04 -13.44
C LYS A 79 -18.01 3.13 -12.09
N ASP A 80 -18.92 4.09 -11.99
CA ASP A 80 -19.83 4.26 -10.88
C ASP A 80 -20.92 3.15 -10.86
N GLU A 81 -21.72 3.10 -9.81
CA GLU A 81 -22.84 2.15 -9.64
C GLU A 81 -23.85 2.24 -10.79
N ASP A 82 -24.09 3.44 -11.34
CA ASP A 82 -24.98 3.66 -12.48
C ASP A 82 -24.35 3.31 -13.85
N GLY A 83 -23.11 2.84 -13.86
CA GLY A 83 -22.34 2.51 -15.06
C GLY A 83 -21.64 3.71 -15.72
N SER A 84 -21.76 4.92 -15.16
CA SER A 84 -21.08 6.10 -15.69
C SER A 84 -19.56 6.01 -15.50
N HIS A 85 -18.80 6.51 -16.47
CA HIS A 85 -17.35 6.53 -16.43
C HIS A 85 -16.83 7.49 -15.36
N LEU A 86 -16.03 7.01 -14.42
CA LEU A 86 -15.38 7.80 -13.38
C LEU A 86 -13.94 8.19 -13.73
N GLY A 87 -13.19 7.31 -14.35
CA GLY A 87 -11.78 7.54 -14.68
C GLY A 87 -11.07 6.29 -15.14
N ILE A 88 -9.76 6.41 -15.31
CA ILE A 88 -8.86 5.30 -15.64
C ILE A 88 -7.94 5.05 -14.47
N PHE A 89 -7.82 3.78 -14.09
CA PHE A 89 -6.87 3.31 -13.09
C PHE A 89 -5.77 2.49 -13.75
N ILE A 90 -4.51 2.77 -13.41
CA ILE A 90 -3.33 2.04 -13.88
C ILE A 90 -2.62 1.45 -12.68
N GLY A 91 -2.27 0.17 -12.74
CA GLY A 91 -1.52 -0.52 -11.71
C GLY A 91 -0.15 -0.98 -12.22
N ASP A 92 0.92 -0.46 -11.63
CA ASP A 92 2.30 -0.82 -11.93
C ASP A 92 2.94 -1.42 -10.68
N TYR A 93 2.84 -2.75 -10.54
CA TYR A 93 3.05 -3.42 -9.26
C TYR A 93 4.45 -3.98 -9.06
N TYR A 94 5.14 -4.42 -10.13
CA TYR A 94 6.37 -5.19 -9.99
C TYR A 94 7.63 -4.35 -9.87
N THR A 95 8.58 -4.83 -9.07
CA THR A 95 9.93 -4.26 -8.98
C THR A 95 10.67 -4.40 -10.30
N ARG A 96 11.41 -3.36 -10.69
CA ARG A 96 12.35 -3.38 -11.82
C ARG A 96 13.50 -2.40 -11.59
N SER A 97 14.62 -2.58 -12.31
CA SER A 97 15.88 -1.88 -12.07
C SER A 97 15.82 -0.36 -12.22
N ASN A 98 14.93 0.15 -13.08
CA ASN A 98 14.75 1.58 -13.34
C ASN A 98 13.62 2.21 -12.53
N LYS A 99 13.06 1.49 -11.55
CA LYS A 99 11.96 1.94 -10.70
C LYS A 99 12.49 2.35 -9.33
N ARG A 100 12.06 3.50 -8.83
CA ARG A 100 12.38 3.93 -7.46
C ARG A 100 11.70 2.99 -6.45
N GLY A 101 12.35 2.71 -5.34
CA GLY A 101 11.77 1.91 -4.24
C GLY A 101 10.60 2.62 -3.55
N GLY A 102 9.85 1.85 -2.74
CA GLY A 102 8.64 2.29 -2.07
C GLY A 102 7.39 2.07 -2.91
N ALA A 103 6.29 2.68 -2.50
CA ALA A 103 5.03 2.69 -3.23
C ALA A 103 4.47 4.12 -3.26
N TRP A 104 3.65 4.44 -4.25
CA TRP A 104 3.01 5.75 -4.36
C TRP A 104 1.85 5.74 -5.34
N MET A 105 0.94 6.66 -5.14
CA MET A 105 -0.06 7.07 -6.13
C MET A 105 0.43 8.31 -6.89
N SER A 106 0.08 8.41 -8.15
CA SER A 106 0.25 9.61 -8.99
C SER A 106 -0.90 9.73 -9.99
N SER A 107 -0.99 10.88 -10.67
CA SER A 107 -1.98 11.10 -11.72
C SER A 107 -1.29 11.54 -13.01
N PHE A 108 -1.65 10.91 -14.13
CA PHE A 108 -1.33 11.43 -15.47
C PHE A 108 -2.26 12.56 -15.87
N LYS A 109 -3.49 12.52 -15.36
CA LYS A 109 -4.49 13.56 -15.52
C LYS A 109 -5.29 13.67 -14.22
N SER A 110 -5.42 14.89 -13.71
CA SER A 110 -6.26 15.18 -12.55
C SER A 110 -7.70 15.45 -12.98
N GLN A 111 -8.64 15.26 -12.05
CA GLN A 111 -10.05 15.63 -12.28
C GLN A 111 -10.22 17.15 -12.21
N SER A 112 -11.07 17.71 -13.07
CA SER A 112 -11.47 19.11 -13.04
C SER A 112 -12.85 19.30 -13.68
N ASN A 113 -13.62 20.29 -13.20
CA ASN A 113 -14.88 20.70 -13.81
C ASN A 113 -14.82 22.14 -14.35
N LEU A 114 -13.63 22.76 -14.46
CA LEU A 114 -13.48 24.18 -14.81
C LEU A 114 -13.94 24.46 -16.26
N ASP A 115 -13.44 23.68 -17.21
CA ASP A 115 -13.71 23.81 -18.64
C ASP A 115 -14.55 22.65 -19.21
N GLY A 116 -15.35 22.04 -18.37
CA GLY A 116 -16.08 20.81 -18.64
C GLY A 116 -15.62 19.68 -17.71
N ARG A 117 -16.35 18.56 -17.72
CA ARG A 117 -16.07 17.45 -16.82
C ARG A 117 -14.88 16.60 -17.31
N GLU A 118 -13.70 16.88 -16.79
CA GLU A 118 -12.50 16.07 -17.04
C GLU A 118 -12.39 14.92 -16.05
N ARG A 119 -12.14 13.71 -16.59
CA ARG A 119 -11.99 12.50 -15.79
C ARG A 119 -10.52 12.21 -15.51
N PRO A 120 -10.17 11.71 -14.30
CA PRO A 120 -8.79 11.47 -13.93
C PRO A 120 -8.22 10.20 -14.57
N ILE A 121 -6.89 10.20 -14.73
CA ILE A 121 -6.08 9.00 -15.02
C ILE A 121 -5.09 8.86 -13.88
N VAL A 122 -5.31 7.87 -13.05
CA VAL A 122 -4.57 7.64 -11.81
C VAL A 122 -3.71 6.38 -11.93
N VAL A 123 -2.51 6.41 -11.37
CA VAL A 123 -1.61 5.27 -11.34
C VAL A 123 -1.16 4.96 -9.91
N ASN A 124 -1.21 3.69 -9.54
CA ASN A 124 -0.52 3.15 -8.37
C ASN A 124 0.76 2.46 -8.80
N VAL A 125 1.86 2.82 -8.17
CA VAL A 125 3.16 2.22 -8.40
C VAL A 125 3.62 1.53 -7.12
N CYS A 126 3.94 0.23 -7.21
CA CYS A 126 4.46 -0.57 -6.11
C CYS A 126 5.80 -1.23 -6.49
N ASN A 127 6.39 -1.96 -5.57
CA ASN A 127 7.60 -2.75 -5.77
C ASN A 127 7.43 -4.16 -5.21
N PHE A 128 6.38 -4.85 -5.67
CA PHE A 128 6.11 -6.23 -5.28
C PHE A 128 7.00 -7.23 -6.05
N PRO A 129 7.22 -8.44 -5.50
CA PRO A 129 7.92 -9.48 -6.21
C PRO A 129 7.25 -9.81 -7.54
N ALA A 130 8.02 -9.90 -8.62
CA ALA A 130 7.49 -10.37 -9.90
C ALA A 130 7.22 -11.89 -9.86
N PRO A 131 6.34 -12.41 -10.73
CA PRO A 131 6.17 -13.87 -10.92
C PRO A 131 7.50 -14.54 -11.25
N VAL A 132 7.68 -15.79 -10.79
CA VAL A 132 8.91 -16.56 -11.07
C VAL A 132 8.53 -17.95 -11.59
N GLY A 133 8.81 -18.20 -12.87
CA GLY A 133 8.36 -19.43 -13.54
C GLY A 133 6.84 -19.51 -13.52
N ASP A 134 6.30 -20.65 -13.08
CA ASP A 134 4.85 -20.88 -12.98
C ASP A 134 4.22 -20.32 -11.68
N LYS A 135 5.02 -19.72 -10.79
CA LYS A 135 4.51 -19.14 -9.53
C LYS A 135 4.07 -17.70 -9.76
N PRO A 136 2.84 -17.35 -9.37
CA PRO A 136 2.36 -15.97 -9.43
C PRO A 136 3.16 -15.07 -8.46
N SER A 137 2.98 -13.77 -8.57
CA SER A 137 3.45 -12.83 -7.56
C SER A 137 2.74 -13.10 -6.24
N LEU A 138 3.49 -13.53 -5.22
CA LEU A 138 2.99 -13.84 -3.88
C LEU A 138 3.38 -12.70 -2.92
N LEU A 139 2.38 -12.06 -2.34
CA LEU A 139 2.54 -10.90 -1.48
C LEU A 139 2.80 -11.31 -0.03
N SER A 140 3.59 -10.51 0.69
CA SER A 140 3.57 -10.49 2.14
C SER A 140 2.28 -9.81 2.64
N PHE A 141 1.96 -9.97 3.93
CA PHE A 141 0.82 -9.24 4.49
C PHE A 141 1.08 -7.72 4.48
N GLU A 142 2.31 -7.30 4.64
CA GLU A 142 2.72 -5.88 4.49
C GLU A 142 2.49 -5.37 3.06
N ASN A 143 2.86 -6.15 2.03
CA ASN A 143 2.56 -5.79 0.65
C ASN A 143 1.06 -5.68 0.39
N LEU A 144 0.25 -6.57 0.98
CA LEU A 144 -1.21 -6.48 0.90
C LEU A 144 -1.71 -5.18 1.52
N THR A 145 -1.24 -4.82 2.71
CA THR A 145 -1.60 -3.55 3.37
C THR A 145 -1.19 -2.35 2.51
N THR A 146 0.02 -2.37 1.95
CA THR A 146 0.50 -1.34 1.00
C THR A 146 -0.41 -1.24 -0.23
N LEU A 147 -0.86 -2.37 -0.79
CA LEU A 147 -1.79 -2.37 -1.93
C LEU A 147 -3.10 -1.64 -1.58
N PHE A 148 -3.68 -1.93 -0.42
CA PHE A 148 -4.90 -1.27 0.05
C PHE A 148 -4.66 0.23 0.31
N HIS A 149 -3.51 0.60 0.89
CA HIS A 149 -3.09 1.98 1.13
C HIS A 149 -3.04 2.78 -0.16
N GLU A 150 -2.23 2.36 -1.12
CA GLU A 150 -2.07 3.05 -2.40
C GLU A 150 -3.39 3.12 -3.18
N PHE A 151 -4.20 2.07 -3.04
CA PHE A 151 -5.52 2.07 -3.65
C PHE A 151 -6.48 3.07 -2.98
N GLY A 152 -6.33 3.35 -1.69
CA GLY A 152 -7.04 4.43 -1.00
C GLY A 152 -6.72 5.80 -1.59
N HIS A 153 -5.45 6.07 -1.88
CA HIS A 153 -5.04 7.26 -2.61
C HIS A 153 -5.62 7.29 -4.04
N ALA A 154 -5.63 6.15 -4.73
CA ALA A 154 -6.21 6.07 -6.07
C ALA A 154 -7.71 6.39 -6.06
N MET A 155 -8.46 5.86 -5.09
CA MET A 155 -9.89 6.18 -4.93
C MET A 155 -10.10 7.65 -4.59
N HIS A 156 -9.25 8.25 -3.77
CA HIS A 156 -9.29 9.69 -3.50
C HIS A 156 -9.15 10.50 -4.81
N GLY A 157 -8.22 10.11 -5.69
CA GLY A 157 -8.05 10.75 -7.00
C GLY A 157 -9.23 10.53 -7.96
N ILE A 158 -9.75 9.31 -8.03
CA ILE A 158 -10.82 8.93 -8.97
C ILE A 158 -12.19 9.48 -8.55
N LEU A 159 -12.48 9.49 -7.25
CA LEU A 159 -13.77 9.97 -6.71
C LEU A 159 -13.83 11.47 -6.50
N THR A 160 -12.75 12.19 -6.77
CA THR A 160 -12.72 13.64 -6.70
C THR A 160 -13.71 14.25 -7.68
N ASP A 161 -14.48 15.25 -7.23
CA ASP A 161 -15.42 16.03 -8.05
C ASP A 161 -15.32 17.52 -7.65
N VAL A 162 -14.27 18.18 -8.12
CA VAL A 162 -13.96 19.58 -7.81
C VAL A 162 -13.90 20.44 -9.07
N THR A 163 -14.11 21.75 -8.90
CA THR A 163 -14.05 22.70 -10.02
C THR A 163 -12.60 22.91 -10.48
N TYR A 164 -11.66 23.04 -9.54
CA TYR A 164 -10.28 23.41 -9.85
C TYR A 164 -9.35 22.23 -9.69
N GLU A 165 -8.53 21.93 -10.69
CA GLU A 165 -7.54 20.84 -10.68
C GLU A 165 -6.60 20.92 -9.47
N SER A 166 -6.20 22.12 -9.05
CA SER A 166 -5.32 22.33 -7.89
C SER A 166 -5.88 21.84 -6.56
N MET A 167 -7.17 21.51 -6.51
CA MET A 167 -7.84 20.95 -5.33
C MET A 167 -8.18 19.46 -5.50
N SER A 168 -7.77 18.85 -6.61
CA SER A 168 -8.13 17.48 -6.95
C SER A 168 -7.28 16.45 -6.17
N GLY A 169 -7.93 15.40 -5.69
CA GLY A 169 -7.30 14.23 -5.11
C GLY A 169 -6.29 14.57 -4.01
N THR A 170 -5.06 14.09 -4.19
CA THR A 170 -3.97 14.27 -3.22
C THR A 170 -3.30 15.65 -3.23
N SER A 171 -3.85 16.63 -3.96
CA SER A 171 -3.36 18.02 -3.96
C SER A 171 -3.74 18.80 -2.70
N GLY A 172 -4.49 18.20 -1.78
CA GLY A 172 -4.87 18.79 -0.50
C GLY A 172 -3.72 18.90 0.51
N PRO A 173 -4.02 19.41 1.73
CA PRO A 173 -3.04 19.47 2.82
C PRO A 173 -2.48 18.09 3.16
N ARG A 174 -1.20 18.03 3.51
CA ARG A 174 -0.50 16.76 3.79
C ARG A 174 -1.08 15.97 4.95
N ASP A 175 -1.61 16.61 5.96
CA ASP A 175 -2.27 16.00 7.11
C ASP A 175 -3.60 15.32 6.77
N PHE A 176 -4.15 15.59 5.57
CA PHE A 176 -5.38 14.97 5.10
C PHE A 176 -5.14 13.90 4.01
N THR A 177 -4.06 14.01 3.24
CA THR A 177 -3.85 13.13 2.06
C THR A 177 -3.73 11.65 2.41
N GLU A 178 -3.21 11.32 3.60
CA GLU A 178 -3.07 9.94 4.08
C GLU A 178 -4.37 9.34 4.62
N PHE A 179 -5.36 10.17 4.96
CA PHE A 179 -6.58 9.71 5.62
C PHE A 179 -7.37 8.66 4.79
N PRO A 180 -7.65 8.87 3.49
CA PRO A 180 -8.35 7.86 2.69
C PRO A 180 -7.53 6.56 2.52
N ALA A 181 -6.21 6.67 2.40
CA ALA A 181 -5.31 5.53 2.29
C ALA A 181 -5.29 4.70 3.58
N GLN A 182 -5.05 5.33 4.71
CA GLN A 182 -5.00 4.65 6.02
C GLN A 182 -6.33 4.02 6.41
N ILE A 183 -7.46 4.63 6.05
CA ILE A 183 -8.78 4.00 6.27
C ILE A 183 -8.90 2.73 5.46
N LEU A 184 -8.46 2.73 4.20
CA LEU A 184 -8.63 1.54 3.35
C LEU A 184 -7.76 0.37 3.81
N GLU A 185 -6.61 0.60 4.46
CA GLU A 185 -5.77 -0.44 5.07
C GLU A 185 -6.53 -1.34 6.05
N HIS A 186 -7.51 -0.79 6.79
CA HIS A 186 -8.27 -1.57 7.77
C HIS A 186 -8.98 -2.77 7.14
N TRP A 187 -9.43 -2.65 5.89
CA TRP A 187 -10.11 -3.71 5.16
C TRP A 187 -9.18 -4.87 4.79
N ALA A 188 -7.85 -4.61 4.66
CA ALA A 188 -6.86 -5.66 4.40
C ALA A 188 -6.79 -6.71 5.52
N SER A 189 -7.12 -6.33 6.76
CA SER A 189 -7.11 -7.20 7.93
C SER A 189 -8.50 -7.68 8.36
N GLU A 190 -9.58 -7.20 7.71
CA GLU A 190 -10.94 -7.60 8.06
C GLU A 190 -11.19 -9.07 7.67
N PRO A 191 -11.56 -9.97 8.62
CA PRO A 191 -11.70 -11.39 8.35
C PRO A 191 -12.66 -11.74 7.21
N GLN A 192 -13.76 -11.00 7.08
CA GLN A 192 -14.73 -11.24 6.00
C GLN A 192 -14.15 -10.91 4.63
N ILE A 193 -13.34 -9.86 4.56
CA ILE A 193 -12.67 -9.44 3.32
C ILE A 193 -11.56 -10.44 2.97
N LEU A 194 -10.70 -10.81 3.92
CA LEU A 194 -9.67 -11.83 3.69
C LEU A 194 -10.26 -13.14 3.17
N ARG A 195 -11.33 -13.65 3.77
CA ARG A 195 -11.99 -14.87 3.29
C ARG A 195 -12.55 -14.74 1.88
N SER A 196 -12.88 -13.54 1.44
CA SER A 196 -13.50 -13.34 0.11
C SER A 196 -12.51 -13.47 -1.04
N PHE A 197 -11.20 -13.27 -0.80
CA PHE A 197 -10.21 -13.27 -1.87
C PHE A 197 -8.93 -14.08 -1.57
N ALA A 198 -8.56 -14.25 -0.30
CA ALA A 198 -7.33 -14.95 0.05
C ALA A 198 -7.48 -16.45 -0.15
N THR A 199 -7.14 -16.93 -1.35
CA THR A 199 -7.19 -18.34 -1.75
C THR A 199 -5.81 -18.83 -2.14
N HIS A 200 -5.49 -20.06 -1.77
CA HIS A 200 -4.22 -20.68 -2.08
C HIS A 200 -4.02 -20.81 -3.60
N TYR A 201 -2.91 -20.31 -4.12
CA TYR A 201 -2.69 -20.18 -5.57
C TYR A 201 -2.62 -21.53 -6.32
N GLU A 202 -2.29 -22.65 -5.64
CA GLU A 202 -2.26 -23.99 -6.23
C GLU A 202 -3.55 -24.76 -5.99
N THR A 203 -4.08 -24.73 -4.75
CA THR A 203 -5.22 -25.58 -4.37
C THR A 203 -6.59 -24.89 -4.48
N GLY A 204 -6.61 -23.55 -4.54
CA GLY A 204 -7.85 -22.76 -4.51
C GLY A 204 -8.55 -22.73 -3.14
N GLU A 205 -7.97 -23.34 -2.10
CA GLU A 205 -8.54 -23.35 -0.76
C GLU A 205 -8.47 -21.95 -0.13
N THR A 206 -9.55 -21.55 0.52
CA THR A 206 -9.61 -20.29 1.26
C THR A 206 -8.66 -20.31 2.45
N ILE A 207 -8.06 -19.16 2.77
CA ILE A 207 -7.20 -18.98 3.93
C ILE A 207 -7.85 -19.51 5.21
N PRO A 208 -7.18 -20.37 6.00
CA PRO A 208 -7.73 -20.91 7.24
C PRO A 208 -8.01 -19.83 8.29
N ASP A 209 -9.13 -19.95 9.01
CA ASP A 209 -9.48 -19.03 10.11
C ASP A 209 -8.42 -18.95 11.21
N GLU A 210 -7.69 -20.04 11.42
CA GLU A 210 -6.59 -20.05 12.38
C GLU A 210 -5.47 -19.09 11.93
N LEU A 211 -5.15 -19.07 10.64
CA LEU A 211 -4.12 -18.19 10.10
C LEU A 211 -4.56 -16.71 10.18
N ILE A 212 -5.83 -16.42 9.88
CA ILE A 212 -6.41 -15.08 10.08
C ILE A 212 -6.30 -14.66 11.55
N ARG A 213 -6.64 -15.53 12.50
CA ARG A 213 -6.50 -15.22 13.94
C ARG A 213 -5.06 -14.95 14.35
N LYS A 214 -4.09 -15.67 13.80
CA LYS A 214 -2.65 -15.44 14.06
C LYS A 214 -2.21 -14.08 13.50
N ILE A 215 -2.63 -13.70 12.29
CA ILE A 215 -2.37 -12.38 11.69
C ILE A 215 -2.89 -11.27 12.60
N LEU A 216 -4.16 -11.34 13.00
CA LEU A 216 -4.77 -10.33 13.87
C LEU A 216 -4.11 -10.26 15.25
N LYS A 217 -3.72 -11.39 15.83
CA LYS A 217 -3.01 -11.43 17.11
C LYS A 217 -1.62 -10.81 17.01
N ALA A 218 -0.93 -10.98 15.87
CA ALA A 218 0.40 -10.44 15.66
C ALA A 218 0.40 -8.95 15.26
N SER A 219 -0.74 -8.36 14.90
CA SER A 219 -0.84 -6.98 14.39
C SER A 219 -0.33 -5.91 15.36
N LYS A 220 -0.33 -6.20 16.67
CA LYS A 220 0.18 -5.27 17.71
C LYS A 220 1.62 -5.57 18.15
N PHE A 221 2.26 -6.53 17.50
CA PHE A 221 3.65 -6.87 17.81
C PHE A 221 4.56 -5.68 17.48
N ASN A 222 5.48 -5.38 18.39
CA ASN A 222 6.41 -4.26 18.28
C ASN A 222 5.78 -2.86 18.09
N GLN A 223 4.49 -2.68 18.37
CA GLN A 223 3.83 -1.37 18.24
C GLN A 223 4.54 -0.27 19.06
N GLY A 224 5.06 -0.61 20.24
CA GLY A 224 5.85 0.32 21.07
C GLY A 224 7.12 0.79 20.37
N PHE A 225 7.84 -0.11 19.69
CA PHE A 225 9.03 0.24 18.91
C PHE A 225 8.66 1.16 17.74
N THR A 226 7.68 0.78 16.94
CA THR A 226 7.22 1.56 15.79
C THR A 226 6.76 2.97 16.21
N ASN A 227 6.00 3.09 17.29
CA ASN A 227 5.58 4.39 17.80
C ASN A 227 6.77 5.24 18.30
N THR A 228 7.75 4.61 18.95
CA THR A 228 8.95 5.31 19.42
C THR A 228 9.81 5.83 18.26
N GLU A 229 9.99 5.01 17.22
CA GLU A 229 10.71 5.39 16.01
C GLU A 229 10.01 6.57 15.31
N TYR A 230 8.70 6.48 15.13
CA TYR A 230 7.89 7.55 14.55
C TYR A 230 7.96 8.86 15.36
N LEU A 231 7.81 8.77 16.68
CA LEU A 231 7.88 9.94 17.57
C LEU A 231 9.29 10.56 17.58
N ALA A 232 10.34 9.75 17.54
CA ALA A 232 11.71 10.26 17.48
C ALA A 232 11.95 11.05 16.18
N ALA A 233 11.46 10.54 15.04
CA ALA A 233 11.53 11.26 13.78
C ALA A 233 10.72 12.56 13.81
N SER A 234 9.51 12.53 14.37
CA SER A 234 8.63 13.71 14.47
C SER A 234 9.20 14.79 15.38
N LEU A 235 9.83 14.41 16.50
CA LEU A 235 10.51 15.36 17.40
C LEU A 235 11.71 16.00 16.73
N LEU A 236 12.52 15.21 16.03
CA LEU A 236 13.66 15.72 15.28
C LEU A 236 13.22 16.68 14.16
N ASP A 237 12.14 16.35 13.46
CA ASP A 237 11.56 17.22 12.42
C ASP A 237 11.11 18.55 13.01
N MET A 238 10.42 18.53 14.16
CA MET A 238 10.00 19.75 14.87
C MET A 238 11.20 20.56 15.36
N ASP A 239 12.25 19.92 15.89
CA ASP A 239 13.46 20.62 16.31
C ASP A 239 14.09 21.37 15.14
N TRP A 240 14.18 20.75 13.95
CA TRP A 240 14.70 21.40 12.76
C TRP A 240 13.83 22.58 12.27
N HIS A 241 12.51 22.44 12.35
CA HIS A 241 11.58 23.46 11.83
C HIS A 241 11.28 24.59 12.82
N THR A 242 11.71 24.47 14.08
CA THR A 242 11.55 25.51 15.11
C THR A 242 12.83 26.26 15.44
N ILE A 243 13.96 25.91 14.80
CA ILE A 243 15.23 26.61 14.97
C ILE A 243 15.07 28.07 14.55
N SER A 244 15.50 29.01 15.41
CA SER A 244 15.53 30.42 15.08
C SER A 244 16.70 30.77 14.15
N ALA A 245 16.54 31.82 13.30
CA ALA A 245 17.56 32.22 12.34
C ALA A 245 18.92 32.60 12.99
N ASN A 246 18.96 32.82 14.30
CA ASN A 246 20.15 33.19 15.07
C ASN A 246 20.77 32.02 15.86
N GLU A 247 20.22 30.82 15.79
CA GLU A 247 20.75 29.62 16.44
C GLU A 247 21.90 29.03 15.64
N ASN A 248 23.07 28.88 16.31
CA ASN A 248 24.18 28.15 15.71
C ASN A 248 23.88 26.64 15.76
N ILE A 249 23.66 26.08 14.61
CA ILE A 249 23.58 24.62 14.43
C ILE A 249 24.98 24.05 14.60
N LYS A 250 25.25 23.31 15.67
CA LYS A 250 26.50 22.63 15.93
C LYS A 250 26.48 21.18 15.45
#